data_9ecd80100720dad8d80f9119e537ac54
#
_entry.id   9ecd80100720dad8d80f9119e537ac54
#
_cell.length_a   1.000
_cell.length_b   1.000
_cell.length_c   1.000
_cell.angle_alpha   90.00
_cell.angle_beta   90.00
_cell.angle_gamma   90.00
#
_symmetry.space_group_name_H-M   'P 1'
#
loop_
_entity.id
_entity.type
_entity.pdbx_description
1 polymer ?
#
loop_
_entity_poly.entity_id
_entity_poly.type
_entity_poly.pdbx_seq_one_letter_code
_entity_poly.pdbx_strand_id
1 'polypeptide(L)'
;LYINALAEAALQAGMPKGMAVEIAAAMAEGSGRMVRLSGQQPWVLIDQVTSPGGTTVEGLLALQRGGFEPAVHGAVQAVLEKDKRM
;
A
#
# COMPACT_ATOMS: atom_id res chain seq x y z
N LEU A 1 -4.60 -1.66 8.98
CA LEU A 1 -5.71 -1.44 8.05
C LEU A 1 -5.34 -1.80 6.61
N TYR A 2 -4.20 -1.31 6.12
CA TYR A 2 -3.78 -1.60 4.75
C TYR A 2 -3.48 -3.09 4.56
N ILE A 3 -2.76 -3.69 5.50
CA ILE A 3 -2.44 -5.12 5.44
C ILE A 3 -3.73 -5.95 5.43
N ASN A 4 -4.69 -5.57 6.25
CA ASN A 4 -5.97 -6.28 6.30
C ASN A 4 -6.73 -6.16 4.97
N ALA A 5 -6.77 -4.95 4.39
CA ALA A 5 -7.44 -4.73 3.12
C ALA A 5 -6.79 -5.56 2.01
N LEU A 6 -5.47 -5.62 1.99
CA LEU A 6 -4.73 -6.40 1.01
C LEU A 6 -5.01 -7.90 1.17
N ALA A 7 -5.05 -8.37 2.42
CA ALA A 7 -5.36 -9.77 2.70
C ALA A 7 -6.79 -10.12 2.27
N GLU A 8 -7.74 -9.22 2.50
CA GLU A 8 -9.12 -9.44 2.07
C GLU A 8 -9.23 -9.51 0.55
N ALA A 9 -8.49 -8.67 -0.16
CA ALA A 9 -8.46 -8.71 -1.62
C ALA A 9 -7.90 -10.05 -2.13
N ALA A 10 -6.84 -10.55 -1.50
CA ALA A 10 -6.24 -11.84 -1.85
C ALA A 10 -7.22 -12.99 -1.57
N LEU A 11 -7.96 -12.90 -0.48
CA LEU A 11 -8.99 -13.88 -0.14
C LEU A 11 -10.08 -13.91 -1.21
N GLN A 12 -10.50 -12.73 -1.64
CA GLN A 12 -11.50 -12.58 -2.69
C GLN A 12 -11.02 -13.19 -4.01
N ALA A 13 -9.73 -13.14 -4.27
CA ALA A 13 -9.11 -13.74 -5.47
C ALA A 13 -8.92 -15.26 -5.34
N GLY A 14 -9.29 -15.87 -4.21
CA GLY A 14 -9.25 -17.31 -4.03
C GLY A 14 -8.11 -17.83 -3.16
N MET A 15 -7.31 -16.96 -2.58
CA MET A 15 -6.22 -17.38 -1.71
C MET A 15 -6.75 -17.79 -0.33
N PRO A 16 -6.25 -18.90 0.26
CA PRO A 16 -6.66 -19.28 1.62
C PRO A 16 -6.36 -18.18 2.64
N LYS A 17 -7.22 -18.02 3.63
CA LYS A 17 -7.16 -16.91 4.58
C LYS A 17 -5.81 -16.80 5.31
N GLY A 18 -5.30 -17.90 5.85
CA GLY A 18 -4.02 -17.86 6.56
C GLY A 18 -2.87 -17.43 5.67
N MET A 19 -2.85 -17.92 4.44
CA MET A 19 -1.84 -17.55 3.46
C MET A 19 -1.97 -16.08 3.04
N ALA A 20 -3.20 -15.60 2.88
CA ALA A 20 -3.45 -14.21 2.47
C ALA A 20 -2.89 -13.22 3.48
N VAL A 21 -3.09 -13.46 4.77
CA VAL A 21 -2.58 -12.59 5.83
C VAL A 21 -1.05 -12.63 5.86
N GLU A 22 -0.49 -13.83 5.79
CA GLU A 22 0.97 -14.02 5.82
C GLU A 22 1.65 -13.28 4.67
N ILE A 23 1.13 -13.46 3.47
CA ILE A 23 1.71 -12.83 2.27
C ILE A 23 1.53 -11.31 2.33
N ALA A 24 0.37 -10.82 2.74
CA ALA A 24 0.13 -9.39 2.84
C ALA A 24 1.10 -8.73 3.83
N ALA A 25 1.31 -9.37 4.98
CA ALA A 25 2.24 -8.86 5.98
C ALA A 25 3.68 -8.88 5.45
N ALA A 26 4.08 -9.98 4.79
CA ALA A 26 5.42 -10.10 4.22
C ALA A 26 5.68 -9.06 3.14
N MET A 27 4.68 -8.77 2.32
CA MET A 27 4.79 -7.75 1.26
C MET A 27 4.99 -6.36 1.85
N ALA A 28 4.23 -6.01 2.88
CA ALA A 28 4.36 -4.72 3.54
C ALA A 28 5.73 -4.57 4.20
N GLU A 29 6.19 -5.61 4.87
CA GLU A 29 7.51 -5.64 5.50
C GLU A 29 8.63 -5.49 4.46
N GLY A 30 8.56 -6.28 3.38
CA GLY A 30 9.56 -6.25 2.32
C GLY A 30 9.61 -4.91 1.60
N SER A 31 8.47 -4.31 1.34
CA SER A 31 8.41 -3.00 0.69
C SER A 31 9.03 -1.91 1.56
N GLY A 32 8.71 -1.90 2.85
CA GLY A 32 9.29 -0.94 3.78
C GLY A 32 10.80 -1.10 3.87
N ARG A 33 11.26 -2.35 3.94
CA ARG A 33 12.69 -2.65 3.98
C ARG A 33 13.40 -2.20 2.71
N MET A 34 12.80 -2.41 1.55
CA MET A 34 13.38 -1.97 0.27
C MET A 34 13.59 -0.47 0.23
N VAL A 35 12.59 0.30 0.68
CA VAL A 35 12.72 1.75 0.72
C VAL A 35 13.87 2.18 1.63
N ARG A 36 13.97 1.57 2.81
CA ARG A 36 15.01 1.91 3.78
C ARG A 36 16.41 1.56 3.29
N LEU A 37 16.57 0.38 2.72
CA LEU A 37 17.89 -0.13 2.33
C LEU A 37 18.38 0.43 1.01
N SER A 38 17.46 0.75 0.08
CA SER A 38 17.86 1.28 -1.23
C SER A 38 18.33 2.72 -1.18
N GLY A 39 17.90 3.48 -0.19
CA GLY A 39 18.18 4.91 -0.11
C GLY A 39 17.47 5.72 -1.18
N GLN A 40 16.61 5.10 -1.97
CA GLN A 40 15.88 5.76 -3.04
C GLN A 40 14.52 6.24 -2.57
N GLN A 41 14.00 7.28 -3.23
CA GLN A 41 12.66 7.74 -2.98
C GLN A 41 11.65 6.68 -3.40
N PRO A 42 10.53 6.52 -2.65
CA PRO A 42 9.54 5.50 -3.02
C PRO A 42 9.05 5.62 -4.45
N TRP A 43 8.88 6.85 -4.96
CA TRP A 43 8.40 7.04 -6.33
C TRP A 43 9.37 6.49 -7.39
N VAL A 44 10.67 6.58 -7.12
CA VAL A 44 11.68 6.00 -8.02
C VAL A 44 11.52 4.48 -8.10
N LEU A 45 11.27 3.86 -6.95
CA LEU A 45 11.06 2.40 -6.90
C LEU A 45 9.77 2.00 -7.62
N ILE A 46 8.72 2.79 -7.49
CA ILE A 46 7.46 2.56 -8.20
C ILE A 46 7.70 2.60 -9.71
N ASP A 47 8.45 3.60 -10.18
CA ASP A 47 8.77 3.76 -11.60
C ASP A 47 9.48 2.53 -12.17
N GLN A 48 10.36 1.93 -11.38
CA GLN A 48 11.13 0.78 -11.84
C GLN A 48 10.28 -0.45 -12.11
N VAL A 49 9.11 -0.56 -11.48
CA VAL A 49 8.23 -1.72 -11.62
C VAL A 49 6.97 -1.42 -12.43
N THR A 50 6.80 -0.18 -12.91
CA THR A 50 5.63 0.18 -13.71
C THR A 50 6.02 0.34 -15.15
N SER A 51 5.66 -0.63 -15.97
CA SER A 51 5.87 -0.57 -17.42
C SER A 51 4.58 -0.13 -18.11
N PRO A 52 4.67 0.54 -19.28
CA PRO A 52 3.46 0.94 -20.02
C PRO A 52 2.57 -0.26 -20.31
N GLY A 53 1.30 -0.18 -19.92
CA GLY A 53 0.32 -1.23 -20.13
C GLY A 53 0.47 -2.46 -19.25
N GLY A 54 1.39 -2.44 -18.27
CA GLY A 54 1.60 -3.57 -17.39
C GLY A 54 0.56 -3.66 -16.29
N THR A 55 0.50 -4.82 -15.61
CA THR A 55 -0.47 -5.06 -14.55
C THR A 55 -0.24 -4.18 -13.32
N THR A 56 1.02 -3.88 -13.02
CA THR A 56 1.37 -3.02 -11.89
C THR A 56 0.82 -1.61 -12.07
N VAL A 57 0.91 -1.07 -13.28
CA VAL A 57 0.36 0.25 -13.60
C VAL A 57 -1.15 0.27 -13.37
N GLU A 58 -1.84 -0.79 -13.77
CA GLU A 58 -3.29 -0.90 -13.57
C GLU A 58 -3.66 -0.85 -12.10
N GLY A 59 -2.92 -1.58 -11.27
CA GLY A 59 -3.15 -1.57 -9.83
C GLY A 59 -2.89 -0.21 -9.21
N LEU A 60 -1.80 0.44 -9.62
CA LEU A 60 -1.45 1.77 -9.13
C LEU A 60 -2.54 2.78 -9.47
N LEU A 61 -2.99 2.80 -10.72
CA LEU A 61 -4.04 3.73 -11.15
C LEU A 61 -5.36 3.46 -10.44
N ALA A 62 -5.68 2.20 -10.18
CA ALA A 62 -6.89 1.85 -9.43
C ALA A 62 -6.83 2.40 -8.01
N LEU A 63 -5.68 2.30 -7.34
CA LEU A 63 -5.51 2.86 -6.01
C LEU A 63 -5.68 4.38 -6.02
N GLN A 64 -5.10 5.04 -7.01
CA GLN A 64 -5.19 6.50 -7.12
C GLN A 64 -6.63 6.94 -7.39
N ARG A 65 -7.33 6.25 -8.28
CA ARG A 65 -8.74 6.54 -8.56
C ARG A 65 -9.62 6.34 -7.34
N GLY A 66 -9.26 5.39 -6.49
CA GLY A 66 -9.99 5.13 -5.25
C GLY A 66 -9.67 6.09 -4.12
N GLY A 67 -8.77 7.05 -4.34
CA GLY A 67 -8.46 8.06 -3.35
C GLY A 67 -7.49 7.62 -2.27
N PHE A 68 -6.53 6.75 -2.62
CA PHE A 68 -5.58 6.20 -1.65
C PHE A 68 -4.78 7.29 -0.94
N GLU A 69 -4.11 8.16 -1.70
CA GLU A 69 -3.29 9.21 -1.10
C GLU A 69 -4.08 10.19 -0.26
N PRO A 70 -5.21 10.73 -0.75
CA PRO A 70 -6.05 11.60 0.08
C PRO A 70 -6.53 10.92 1.36
N ALA A 71 -6.85 9.63 1.30
CA ALA A 71 -7.29 8.90 2.50
C ALA A 71 -6.18 8.82 3.54
N VAL A 72 -4.95 8.55 3.11
CA VAL A 72 -3.80 8.51 4.02
C VAL A 72 -3.53 9.89 4.61
N HIS A 73 -3.52 10.92 3.77
CA HIS A 73 -3.33 12.31 4.22
C HIS A 73 -4.38 12.71 5.22
N GLY A 74 -5.64 12.37 4.94
CA GLY A 74 -6.75 12.69 5.83
C GLY A 74 -6.65 12.03 7.18
N ALA A 75 -6.17 10.78 7.20
CA ALA A 75 -5.99 10.04 8.44
C ALA A 75 -4.94 10.71 9.34
N VAL A 76 -3.81 11.10 8.74
CA VAL A 76 -2.75 11.79 9.49
C VAL A 76 -3.26 13.13 10.00
N GLN A 77 -3.96 13.87 9.16
CA GLN A 77 -4.50 15.18 9.53
C GLN A 77 -5.49 15.08 10.68
N ALA A 78 -6.34 14.06 10.66
CA ALA A 78 -7.31 13.83 11.74
C ALA A 78 -6.61 13.57 13.07
N VAL A 79 -5.54 12.78 13.03
CA VAL A 79 -4.76 12.50 14.24
C VAL A 79 -4.11 13.78 14.78
N LEU A 80 -3.52 14.57 13.89
CA LEU A 80 -2.87 15.81 14.29
C LEU A 80 -3.86 16.83 14.86
N GLU A 81 -5.05 16.93 14.29
CA GLU A 81 -6.09 17.82 14.79
C GLU A 81 -6.58 17.42 16.17
N LYS A 82 -6.80 16.13 16.37
CA LYS A 82 -7.22 15.64 17.67
C LYS A 82 -6.14 15.91 18.72
N ASP A 83 -4.89 15.72 18.36
CA ASP A 83 -3.75 15.96 19.23
C ASP A 83 -3.68 17.42 19.68
N LYS A 84 -3.95 18.37 18.78
CA LYS A 84 -3.96 19.80 19.09
C LYS A 84 -5.05 20.20 20.07
N ARG A 85 -6.15 19.46 20.09
CA ARG A 85 -7.29 19.74 20.98
C ARG A 85 -7.09 19.18 22.39
N MET A 86 -6.13 18.34 22.56
CA MET A 86 -5.78 17.77 23.84
C MET A 86 -4.77 18.64 24.57
#